data_6bfc0d67b63a327823a18115733ce338
#
_entry.id   6bfc0d67b63a327823a18115733ce338
#
_cell.length_a   1.000
_cell.length_b   1.000
_cell.length_c   1.000
_cell.angle_alpha   90.00
_cell.angle_beta   90.00
_cell.angle_gamma   90.00
#
_symmetry.space_group_name_H-M   'P 1'
#
loop_
_entity.id
_entity.type
_entity.pdbx_description
1 polymer ?
#
loop_
_entity_poly.entity_id
_entity_poly.type
_entity_poly.pdbx_seq_one_letter_code
_entity_poly.pdbx_strand_id
1 'polypeptide(L)'
;AVTVDDRRISGLILSIYDRTDYALDPQTAGALSAYETWRDRQKIDLPAVILNLDSPYRFVQTMAEALRGRGYARGRSRKVLISELEQEIGLAIPDIFSHMAEQDTIPLPTVKKGELSKTILEQLGIA
;
A
#
# COMPACT_ATOMS: atom_id res chain seq x y z
N ALA A 1 -20.48 9.59 0.28
CA ALA A 1 -19.29 8.77 0.48
C ALA A 1 -19.17 7.74 -0.65
N VAL A 2 -17.94 7.39 -1.03
CA VAL A 2 -17.65 6.35 -2.02
C VAL A 2 -16.79 5.31 -1.33
N THR A 3 -17.16 4.04 -1.45
CA THR A 3 -16.37 2.90 -0.97
C THR A 3 -15.66 2.28 -2.16
N VAL A 4 -14.39 1.95 -1.99
CA VAL A 4 -13.55 1.30 -2.99
C VAL A 4 -13.05 -0.02 -2.41
N ASP A 5 -13.13 -1.10 -3.16
CA ASP A 5 -12.63 -2.41 -2.75
C ASP A 5 -11.18 -2.66 -3.23
N ASP A 6 -10.50 -3.61 -2.59
CA ASP A 6 -9.10 -3.92 -2.87
C ASP A 6 -8.86 -4.44 -4.30
N ARG A 7 -9.85 -5.11 -4.91
CA ARG A 7 -9.72 -5.59 -6.29
C ARG A 7 -9.66 -4.42 -7.26
N ARG A 8 -10.49 -3.39 -7.02
CA ARG A 8 -10.51 -2.19 -7.84
C ARG A 8 -9.21 -1.40 -7.66
N ILE A 9 -8.70 -1.31 -6.43
CA ILE A 9 -7.39 -0.68 -6.15
C ILE A 9 -6.29 -1.40 -6.93
N SER A 10 -6.17 -2.72 -6.79
CA SER A 10 -5.14 -3.51 -7.49
C SER A 10 -5.26 -3.41 -9.01
N GLY A 11 -6.49 -3.49 -9.54
CA GLY A 11 -6.73 -3.34 -10.97
C GLY A 11 -6.35 -1.96 -11.50
N LEU A 12 -6.57 -0.90 -10.71
CA LEU A 12 -6.21 0.46 -11.09
C LEU A 12 -4.69 0.68 -11.06
N ILE A 13 -4.00 0.14 -10.05
CA ILE A 13 -2.53 0.17 -9.98
C ILE A 13 -1.93 -0.44 -11.26
N LEU A 14 -2.35 -1.66 -11.61
CA LEU A 14 -1.86 -2.34 -12.82
C LEU A 14 -2.19 -1.55 -14.08
N SER A 15 -3.44 -1.10 -14.23
CA SER A 15 -3.89 -0.35 -15.42
C SER A 15 -3.16 0.98 -15.61
N ILE A 16 -2.84 1.69 -14.53
CA ILE A 16 -2.06 2.94 -14.62
C ILE A 16 -0.61 2.61 -14.98
N TYR A 17 -0.03 1.61 -14.33
CA TYR A 17 1.35 1.18 -14.59
C TYR A 17 1.53 0.76 -16.06
N ASP A 18 0.66 -0.09 -16.58
CA ASP A 18 0.71 -0.57 -17.99
C ASP A 18 0.63 0.56 -19.02
N ARG A 19 -0.01 1.67 -18.68
CA ARG A 19 -0.21 2.80 -19.62
C ARG A 19 0.81 3.90 -19.51
N THR A 20 1.43 4.05 -18.34
CA THR A 20 2.21 5.26 -18.02
C THR A 20 3.57 4.98 -17.39
N ASP A 21 3.89 3.72 -17.10
CA ASP A 21 5.05 3.30 -16.30
C ASP A 21 5.11 3.95 -14.90
N TYR A 22 3.99 4.53 -14.44
CA TYR A 22 3.91 5.16 -13.13
C TYR A 22 3.35 4.19 -12.09
N ALA A 23 4.17 3.87 -11.08
CA ALA A 23 3.79 3.00 -9.98
C ALA A 23 2.98 3.77 -8.91
N LEU A 24 1.67 3.71 -9.05
CA LEU A 24 0.73 4.36 -8.14
C LEU A 24 0.63 3.56 -6.83
N ASP A 25 0.81 4.20 -5.67
CA ASP A 25 0.61 3.53 -4.37
C ASP A 25 -0.87 3.22 -4.12
N PRO A 26 -1.19 2.23 -3.25
CA PRO A 26 -2.58 1.79 -3.04
C PRO A 26 -3.50 2.85 -2.46
N GLN A 27 -3.01 3.80 -1.66
CA GLN A 27 -3.84 4.86 -1.08
C GLN A 27 -4.22 5.87 -2.16
N THR A 28 -3.26 6.26 -2.98
CA THR A 28 -3.50 7.16 -4.13
C THR A 28 -4.39 6.48 -5.17
N ALA A 29 -4.23 5.18 -5.42
CA ALA A 29 -5.14 4.40 -6.28
C ALA A 29 -6.57 4.37 -5.72
N GLY A 30 -6.73 4.25 -4.41
CA GLY A 30 -8.03 4.37 -3.74
C GLY A 30 -8.66 5.73 -3.93
N ALA A 31 -7.90 6.82 -3.77
CA ALA A 31 -8.37 8.19 -3.98
C ALA A 31 -8.78 8.43 -5.45
N LEU A 32 -7.97 7.99 -6.40
CA LEU A 32 -8.27 8.07 -7.83
C LEU A 32 -9.55 7.31 -8.18
N SER A 33 -9.70 6.08 -7.69
CA SER A 33 -10.90 5.28 -7.91
C SER A 33 -12.16 5.90 -7.32
N ALA A 34 -12.06 6.50 -6.14
CA ALA A 34 -13.15 7.22 -5.52
C ALA A 34 -13.54 8.45 -6.34
N TYR A 35 -12.55 9.22 -6.81
CA TYR A 35 -12.77 10.36 -7.70
C TYR A 35 -13.45 9.96 -9.00
N GLU A 36 -12.96 8.93 -9.70
CA GLU A 36 -13.58 8.45 -10.94
C GLU A 36 -15.05 8.08 -10.73
N THR A 37 -15.33 7.32 -9.67
CA THR A 37 -16.71 6.94 -9.31
C THR A 37 -17.59 8.17 -9.02
N TRP A 38 -17.06 9.16 -8.32
CA TRP A 38 -17.78 10.39 -8.02
C TRP A 38 -18.01 11.21 -9.29
N ARG A 39 -16.99 11.42 -10.12
CA ARG A 39 -17.06 12.14 -11.39
C ARG A 39 -18.13 11.56 -12.30
N ASP A 40 -18.14 10.22 -12.46
CA ASP A 40 -19.09 9.54 -13.33
C ASP A 40 -20.53 9.67 -12.84
N ARG A 41 -20.75 9.65 -11.52
CA ARG A 41 -22.08 9.89 -10.92
C ARG A 41 -22.55 11.32 -11.10
N GLN A 42 -21.66 12.29 -11.00
CA GLN A 42 -21.99 13.72 -11.14
C GLN A 42 -22.02 14.18 -12.59
N LYS A 43 -21.53 13.36 -13.54
CA LYS A 43 -21.35 13.74 -14.96
C LYS A 43 -20.54 15.03 -15.11
N ILE A 44 -19.50 15.17 -14.28
CA ILE A 44 -18.60 16.30 -14.27
C ILE A 44 -17.35 15.95 -15.08
N ASP A 45 -16.94 16.84 -15.96
CA ASP A 45 -15.69 16.71 -16.74
C ASP A 45 -14.73 17.87 -16.38
N LEU A 46 -14.26 17.85 -15.15
CA LEU A 46 -13.26 18.79 -14.65
C LEU A 46 -11.94 18.07 -14.39
N PRO A 47 -10.80 18.72 -14.69
CA PRO A 47 -9.50 18.21 -14.29
C PRO A 47 -9.40 18.12 -12.77
N ALA A 48 -8.75 17.06 -12.27
CA ALA A 48 -8.49 16.88 -10.86
C ALA A 48 -7.01 16.64 -10.61
N VAL A 49 -6.55 17.11 -9.45
CA VAL A 49 -5.21 16.82 -8.92
C VAL A 49 -5.37 15.88 -7.73
N ILE A 50 -4.73 14.73 -7.82
CA ILE A 50 -4.69 13.75 -6.73
C ILE A 50 -3.28 13.77 -6.16
N LEU A 51 -3.18 14.07 -4.86
CA LEU A 51 -1.89 14.10 -4.17
C LEU A 51 -1.44 12.67 -3.84
N ASN A 52 -0.25 12.32 -4.29
CA ASN A 52 0.43 11.11 -3.85
C ASN A 52 1.26 11.45 -2.61
N LEU A 53 0.92 10.85 -1.48
CA LEU A 53 1.55 11.11 -0.18
C LEU A 53 2.42 9.95 0.31
N ASP A 54 2.47 8.84 -0.41
CA ASP A 54 3.14 7.63 0.06
C ASP A 54 4.03 6.98 -1.01
N SER A 55 4.92 6.10 -0.55
CA SER A 55 5.82 5.35 -1.42
C SER A 55 5.24 3.98 -1.75
N PRO A 56 5.35 3.48 -3.01
CA PRO A 56 5.01 2.11 -3.38
C PRO A 56 5.69 1.07 -2.48
N TYR A 57 6.91 1.33 -2.01
CA TYR A 57 7.68 0.43 -1.14
C TYR A 57 7.08 0.22 0.25
N ARG A 58 6.29 1.18 0.74
CA ARG A 58 5.56 1.01 2.01
C ARG A 58 4.55 -0.14 1.93
N PHE A 59 3.97 -0.33 0.77
CA PHE A 59 2.92 -1.33 0.48
C PHE A 59 3.43 -2.46 -0.41
N VAL A 60 4.69 -2.84 -0.28
CA VAL A 60 5.38 -3.75 -1.20
C VAL A 60 4.61 -5.05 -1.49
N GLN A 61 3.94 -5.64 -0.50
CA GLN A 61 3.13 -6.85 -0.71
C GLN A 61 1.94 -6.57 -1.63
N THR A 62 1.20 -5.49 -1.36
CA THR A 62 0.05 -5.08 -2.17
C THR A 62 0.48 -4.70 -3.59
N MET A 63 1.60 -3.99 -3.73
CA MET A 63 2.17 -3.64 -5.03
C MET A 63 2.57 -4.88 -5.83
N ALA A 64 3.29 -5.80 -5.21
CA ALA A 64 3.69 -7.06 -5.85
C ALA A 64 2.47 -7.88 -6.29
N GLU A 65 1.42 -7.96 -5.47
CA GLU A 65 0.18 -8.65 -5.84
C GLU A 65 -0.62 -7.92 -6.93
N ALA A 66 -0.59 -6.59 -6.95
CA ALA A 66 -1.24 -5.81 -8.00
C ALA A 66 -0.55 -5.98 -9.36
N LEU A 67 0.78 -5.98 -9.40
CA LEU A 67 1.57 -6.04 -10.64
C LEU A 67 1.76 -7.49 -11.15
N ARG A 68 1.91 -8.47 -10.25
CA ARG A 68 2.25 -9.87 -10.60
C ARG A 68 1.10 -10.86 -10.39
N GLY A 69 0.02 -10.41 -9.79
CA GLY A 69 -1.16 -11.23 -9.53
C GLY A 69 -1.31 -11.67 -8.08
N ARG A 70 -2.55 -11.97 -7.73
CA ARG A 70 -2.96 -12.33 -6.37
C ARG A 70 -2.19 -13.53 -5.83
N GLY A 71 -1.67 -13.41 -4.61
CA GLY A 71 -0.91 -14.46 -3.92
C GLY A 71 0.57 -14.47 -4.27
N TYR A 72 1.04 -13.59 -5.17
CA TYR A 72 2.46 -13.52 -5.53
C TYR A 72 3.37 -13.26 -4.32
N ALA A 73 2.93 -12.44 -3.37
CA ALA A 73 3.70 -12.12 -2.17
C ALA A 73 3.75 -13.25 -1.14
N ARG A 74 2.95 -14.32 -1.31
CA ARG A 74 2.85 -15.41 -0.32
C ARG A 74 4.18 -16.16 -0.17
N GLY A 75 4.67 -16.25 1.06
CA GLY A 75 5.92 -16.96 1.38
C GLY A 75 7.21 -16.23 0.97
N ARG A 76 7.10 -15.02 0.39
CA ARG A 76 8.25 -14.19 0.03
C ARG A 76 8.60 -13.24 1.16
N SER A 77 9.89 -13.07 1.43
CA SER A 77 10.34 -12.08 2.41
C SER A 77 10.14 -10.66 1.90
N ARG A 78 10.00 -9.71 2.82
CA ARG A 78 9.87 -8.28 2.48
C ARG A 78 11.06 -7.79 1.66
N LYS A 79 12.28 -8.24 2.01
CA LYS A 79 13.52 -7.88 1.30
C LYS A 79 13.48 -8.31 -0.17
N VAL A 80 13.03 -9.53 -0.44
CA VAL A 80 12.87 -10.04 -1.81
C VAL A 80 11.85 -9.20 -2.58
N LEU A 81 10.68 -8.95 -1.98
CA LEU A 81 9.62 -8.17 -2.64
C LEU A 81 10.05 -6.72 -2.93
N ILE A 82 10.83 -6.09 -2.04
CA ILE A 82 11.36 -4.74 -2.26
C ILE A 82 12.33 -4.73 -3.46
N SER A 83 13.25 -5.69 -3.53
CA SER A 83 14.20 -5.79 -4.65
C SER A 83 13.50 -6.11 -5.97
N GLU A 84 12.51 -7.00 -5.96
CA GLU A 84 11.71 -7.32 -7.15
C GLU A 84 10.89 -6.10 -7.62
N LEU A 85 10.33 -5.33 -6.69
CA LEU A 85 9.57 -4.13 -7.01
C LEU A 85 10.48 -3.04 -7.61
N GLU A 86 11.69 -2.85 -7.06
CA GLU A 86 12.68 -1.92 -7.64
C GLU A 86 12.99 -2.25 -9.09
N GLN A 87 13.24 -3.53 -9.38
CA GLN A 87 13.52 -3.98 -10.75
C GLN A 87 12.32 -3.79 -11.69
N GLU A 88 11.10 -3.96 -11.16
CA GLU A 88 9.87 -3.83 -11.92
C GLU A 88 9.58 -2.37 -12.28
N ILE A 89 9.59 -1.48 -11.29
CA ILE A 89 9.16 -0.09 -11.48
C ILE A 89 10.29 0.89 -11.81
N GLY A 90 11.55 0.43 -11.74
CA GLY A 90 12.72 1.26 -12.05
C GLY A 90 12.93 2.45 -11.10
N LEU A 91 12.27 2.47 -9.95
CA LEU A 91 12.38 3.54 -8.96
C LEU A 91 13.33 3.10 -7.84
N ALA A 92 14.38 3.89 -7.60
CA ALA A 92 15.34 3.58 -6.54
C ALA A 92 14.67 3.44 -5.16
N ILE A 93 15.12 2.45 -4.39
CA ILE A 93 14.60 2.20 -3.04
C ILE A 93 15.05 3.34 -2.12
N PRO A 94 14.14 4.09 -1.47
CA PRO A 94 14.54 5.06 -0.46
C PRO A 94 15.23 4.39 0.74
N ASP A 95 16.26 5.02 1.30
CA ASP A 95 17.12 4.47 2.36
C ASP A 95 16.33 3.91 3.55
N ILE A 96 15.23 4.56 3.93
CA ILE A 96 14.39 4.10 5.03
C ILE A 96 13.83 2.69 4.79
N PHE A 97 13.46 2.35 3.55
CA PHE A 97 12.90 1.03 3.23
C PHE A 97 13.99 -0.03 3.10
N SER A 98 15.19 0.33 2.67
CA SER A 98 16.36 -0.55 2.67
C SER A 98 16.72 -0.95 4.09
N HIS A 99 16.84 0.00 5.00
CA HIS A 99 17.12 -0.27 6.42
C HIS A 99 16.02 -1.11 7.08
N MET A 100 14.75 -0.79 6.84
CA MET A 100 13.63 -1.58 7.38
C MET A 100 13.59 -3.02 6.86
N ALA A 101 14.07 -3.26 5.65
CA ALA A 101 14.13 -4.61 5.08
C ALA A 101 15.24 -5.47 5.71
N GLU A 102 16.26 -4.84 6.30
CA GLU A 102 17.39 -5.49 6.98
C GLU A 102 17.15 -5.72 8.48
N GLN A 103 16.21 -5.00 9.07
CA GLN A 103 15.88 -5.15 10.49
C GLN A 103 15.05 -6.40 10.74
N ASP A 104 15.43 -7.12 11.79
CA ASP A 104 14.60 -8.21 12.30
C ASP A 104 13.27 -7.66 12.83
N THR A 105 12.20 -8.41 12.58
CA THR A 105 10.89 -8.06 13.12
C THR A 105 10.94 -8.11 14.64
N ILE A 106 10.69 -6.99 15.31
CA ILE A 106 10.52 -6.96 16.76
C ILE A 106 9.28 -7.78 17.10
N PRO A 107 9.41 -8.90 17.82
CA PRO A 107 8.26 -9.70 18.21
C PRO A 107 7.39 -8.90 19.17
N LEU A 108 6.25 -8.42 18.68
CA LEU A 108 5.25 -7.77 19.53
C LEU A 108 4.31 -8.85 20.09
N PRO A 109 3.89 -8.72 21.36
CA PRO A 109 2.94 -9.65 21.96
C PRO A 109 1.59 -9.59 21.23
N THR A 110 1.02 -10.75 20.95
CA THR A 110 -0.33 -10.84 20.41
C THR A 110 -1.34 -10.64 21.53
N VAL A 111 -2.21 -9.64 21.40
CA VAL A 111 -3.17 -9.25 22.43
C VAL A 111 -4.59 -9.38 21.87
N LYS A 112 -5.53 -9.90 22.68
CA LYS A 112 -6.96 -9.90 22.33
C LYS A 112 -7.49 -8.47 22.26
N LYS A 113 -8.40 -8.20 21.33
CA LYS A 113 -8.94 -6.85 21.09
C LYS A 113 -9.49 -6.20 22.38
N GLY A 114 -10.14 -6.98 23.26
CA GLY A 114 -10.68 -6.49 24.54
C GLY A 114 -9.63 -6.17 25.62
N GLU A 115 -8.38 -6.63 25.46
CA GLU A 115 -7.29 -6.45 26.42
C GLU A 115 -6.29 -5.36 25.94
N LEU A 116 -6.51 -4.82 24.75
CA LEU A 116 -5.54 -3.89 24.11
C LEU A 116 -5.26 -2.66 24.99
N SER A 117 -6.28 -2.00 25.51
CA SER A 117 -6.12 -0.81 26.36
C SER A 117 -5.32 -1.11 27.63
N LYS A 118 -5.61 -2.24 28.29
CA LYS A 118 -4.90 -2.68 29.48
C LYS A 118 -3.42 -2.93 29.17
N THR A 119 -3.15 -3.69 28.11
CA THR A 119 -1.77 -4.00 27.69
C THR A 119 -0.98 -2.74 27.34
N ILE A 120 -1.60 -1.76 26.66
CA ILE A 120 -0.94 -0.48 26.36
C ILE A 120 -0.59 0.27 27.63
N LEU A 121 -1.51 0.38 28.58
CA LEU A 121 -1.27 1.07 29.85
C LEU A 121 -0.15 0.39 30.67
N GLU A 122 -0.14 -0.95 30.73
CA GLU A 122 0.92 -1.73 31.38
C GLU A 122 2.28 -1.50 30.71
N GLN A 123 2.35 -1.49 29.38
CA GLN A 123 3.59 -1.24 28.64
C GLN A 123 4.12 0.19 28.83
N LEU A 124 3.23 1.15 29.03
CA LEU A 124 3.58 2.55 29.29
C LEU A 124 3.88 2.82 30.78
N GLY A 125 3.71 1.84 31.66
CA GLY A 125 3.90 2.01 33.11
C GLY A 125 2.88 2.95 33.76
N ILE A 126 1.66 3.05 33.19
CA ILE A 126 0.58 3.95 33.65
C ILE A 126 -0.51 3.16 34.40
N ALA A 127 -0.39 1.83 34.46
CA ALA A 127 -1.34 0.95 35.16
C ALA A 127 -0.89 0.69 36.61
#